data_27316d9c02a36a19dc89e23e4dc50847
#
_entry.id   27316d9c02a36a19dc89e23e4dc50847
#
_cell.length_a   1.000
_cell.length_b   1.000
_cell.length_c   1.000
_cell.angle_alpha   90.00
_cell.angle_beta   90.00
_cell.angle_gamma   90.00
#
_symmetry.space_group_name_H-M   'P 1'
#
loop_
_entity.id
_entity.type
_entity.pdbx_description
1 polymer ?
#
loop_
_entity_poly.entity_id
_entity_poly.type
_entity_poly.pdbx_seq_one_letter_code
_entity_poly.pdbx_strand_id
1 'polypeptide(L)'
;MKFTSCIMSAVCGALFLFAGASALGNGSNPVSGKKPNIIVFLVDDMGWQDTSHPFWSDSQGNPKKTFLNRRYRTPNMEKLASQGMTFTDAYAHPLCTPSRVSLMSGMNPARHRVTCWVREQNGTTDANSRSLLPPDWALNGLQPIGTPARGTTKRPISGEDMRYHMTRPFATAATLPEMLKKCGYVTVHCGKAHFGTQGTPGSNPLNMGFDYNIAGTEIGHPADYRGSRHYGKGFNHVRGLDENNYYQDDVFLTEALTREAIKRLEAIRTNPREAGKPFYLYMAHYALHSPLDERAYDKRFADAYKNPEDGHKWSRTEKHYSGLIEGMDKSLGDIMKYLREHHLEKNTVLVFMSDNGGLAISGRLGNEEANYPLSFGKGSCMEGGIREPMIVSWPGVTKGGSRCAVPVAVSYT
;
A
#
# COMPACT_ATOMS: atom_id res chain seq x y z
N MET A 1 -31.79 -9.94 1.44
CA MET A 1 -30.87 -11.07 1.61
C MET A 1 -29.80 -11.23 0.51
N LYS A 2 -30.01 -10.80 -0.75
CA LYS A 2 -29.00 -10.93 -1.83
C LYS A 2 -27.96 -9.79 -1.91
N PHE A 3 -28.15 -8.69 -1.20
CA PHE A 3 -27.26 -7.52 -1.24
C PHE A 3 -26.04 -7.61 -0.32
N THR A 4 -26.15 -8.27 0.81
CA THR A 4 -25.07 -8.51 1.77
C THR A 4 -23.99 -9.43 1.20
N SER A 5 -24.35 -10.37 0.35
CA SER A 5 -23.44 -11.37 -0.22
C SER A 5 -22.41 -10.78 -1.19
N CYS A 6 -22.76 -9.75 -1.99
CA CYS A 6 -21.84 -9.20 -2.99
C CYS A 6 -20.75 -8.28 -2.36
N ILE A 7 -21.12 -7.50 -1.34
CA ILE A 7 -20.15 -6.68 -0.59
C ILE A 7 -19.27 -7.57 0.29
N MET A 8 -19.86 -8.57 0.92
CA MET A 8 -19.14 -9.54 1.72
C MET A 8 -18.07 -10.28 0.90
N SER A 9 -18.34 -10.71 -0.33
CA SER A 9 -17.36 -11.44 -1.14
C SER A 9 -16.21 -10.57 -1.68
N ALA A 10 -16.42 -9.27 -1.91
CA ALA A 10 -15.40 -8.38 -2.51
C ALA A 10 -14.51 -7.68 -1.48
N VAL A 11 -15.05 -7.35 -0.29
CA VAL A 11 -14.29 -6.76 0.83
C VAL A 11 -13.78 -7.86 1.75
N CYS A 12 -14.39 -9.02 1.71
CA CYS A 12 -14.17 -10.13 2.62
C CYS A 12 -12.95 -11.01 2.31
N GLY A 13 -12.24 -10.79 1.23
CA GLY A 13 -10.92 -11.38 1.10
C GLY A 13 -9.96 -10.94 2.21
N ALA A 14 -10.13 -9.71 2.72
CA ALA A 14 -9.33 -9.17 3.83
C ALA A 14 -10.10 -9.07 5.17
N LEU A 15 -11.42 -9.33 5.20
CA LEU A 15 -12.28 -9.01 6.36
C LEU A 15 -13.14 -10.19 6.84
N PHE A 16 -13.13 -11.37 6.22
CA PHE A 16 -14.01 -12.50 6.57
C PHE A 16 -13.60 -13.33 7.79
N LEU A 17 -12.52 -13.03 8.45
CA LEU A 17 -12.17 -13.70 9.72
C LEU A 17 -12.90 -13.14 10.96
N PHE A 18 -13.92 -12.29 10.77
CA PHE A 18 -14.70 -11.71 11.87
C PHE A 18 -15.82 -12.58 12.42
N ALA A 19 -16.07 -13.76 11.88
CA ALA A 19 -17.21 -14.61 12.31
C ALA A 19 -16.97 -15.39 13.61
N GLY A 20 -15.82 -15.23 14.29
CA GLY A 20 -15.48 -15.99 15.49
C GLY A 20 -15.05 -15.19 16.71
N ALA A 21 -14.91 -13.86 16.64
CA ALA A 21 -14.42 -13.10 17.76
C ALA A 21 -15.54 -12.35 18.49
N SER A 22 -15.81 -12.74 19.73
CA SER A 22 -16.65 -12.04 20.71
C SER A 22 -16.21 -10.61 21.06
N ALA A 23 -15.37 -10.00 20.24
CA ALA A 23 -14.92 -8.61 20.34
C ALA A 23 -15.75 -7.64 19.49
N LEU A 24 -16.77 -8.12 18.79
CA LEU A 24 -17.77 -7.25 18.17
C LEU A 24 -18.60 -6.63 19.30
N GLY A 25 -18.36 -5.36 19.58
CA GLY A 25 -19.21 -4.62 20.50
C GLY A 25 -20.67 -4.75 20.08
N ASN A 26 -21.58 -4.92 21.05
CA ASN A 26 -23.03 -4.81 20.85
C ASN A 26 -23.36 -3.38 20.35
N GLY A 27 -23.01 -3.08 19.10
CA GLY A 27 -23.28 -1.83 18.42
C GLY A 27 -24.56 -1.97 17.64
N SER A 28 -25.52 -1.14 17.97
CA SER A 28 -26.74 -0.83 17.21
C SER A 28 -26.51 -0.89 15.70
N ASN A 29 -27.43 -1.52 14.99
CA ASN A 29 -27.63 -1.66 13.55
C ASN A 29 -26.62 -1.01 12.59
N PRO A 30 -26.17 -1.73 11.55
CA PRO A 30 -25.26 -1.18 10.56
C PRO A 30 -25.82 0.09 9.96
N VAL A 31 -24.97 1.11 9.95
CA VAL A 31 -25.14 2.39 9.29
C VAL A 31 -25.97 2.27 8.03
N SER A 32 -27.00 3.12 7.91
CA SER A 32 -27.87 3.41 6.77
C SER A 32 -27.54 2.60 5.52
N GLY A 33 -28.44 1.91 4.88
CA GLY A 33 -28.29 0.99 3.75
C GLY A 33 -27.47 1.48 2.52
N LYS A 34 -26.59 2.47 2.71
CA LYS A 34 -25.61 2.98 1.75
C LYS A 34 -24.31 2.16 1.84
N LYS A 35 -23.78 1.80 0.70
CA LYS A 35 -22.45 1.19 0.59
C LYS A 35 -21.38 2.14 1.11
N PRO A 36 -20.45 1.71 1.97
CA PRO A 36 -19.38 2.59 2.45
C PRO A 36 -18.36 2.92 1.35
N ASN A 37 -17.73 4.07 1.43
CA ASN A 37 -16.48 4.29 0.71
C ASN A 37 -15.38 3.41 1.29
N ILE A 38 -14.38 3.08 0.50
CA ILE A 38 -13.26 2.24 0.91
C ILE A 38 -11.96 2.95 0.54
N ILE A 39 -11.08 3.10 1.50
CA ILE A 39 -9.71 3.59 1.30
C ILE A 39 -8.74 2.52 1.80
N VAL A 40 -7.89 2.03 0.93
CA VAL A 40 -6.68 1.28 1.30
C VAL A 40 -5.52 2.24 1.22
N PHE A 41 -4.98 2.63 2.36
CA PHE A 41 -3.80 3.46 2.50
C PHE A 41 -2.59 2.55 2.70
N LEU A 42 -1.88 2.29 1.60
CA LEU A 42 -0.76 1.35 1.56
C LEU A 42 0.56 2.10 1.57
N VAL A 43 1.41 1.78 2.52
CA VAL A 43 2.78 2.30 2.64
C VAL A 43 3.76 1.27 2.09
N ASP A 44 4.85 1.72 1.48
CA ASP A 44 5.89 0.88 0.91
C ASP A 44 7.06 0.75 1.89
N ASP A 45 7.43 -0.48 2.24
CA ASP A 45 8.58 -0.77 3.11
C ASP A 45 8.50 -0.23 4.56
N MET A 46 7.32 -0.13 5.16
CA MET A 46 7.18 0.32 6.53
C MET A 46 7.33 -0.83 7.53
N GLY A 47 8.31 -0.72 8.41
CA GLY A 47 8.49 -1.69 9.50
C GLY A 47 7.38 -1.62 10.55
N TRP A 48 7.14 -2.75 11.23
CA TRP A 48 6.05 -2.92 12.21
C TRP A 48 6.02 -1.87 13.31
N GLN A 49 7.17 -1.34 13.71
CA GLN A 49 7.29 -0.32 14.76
C GLN A 49 7.85 1.03 14.23
N ASP A 50 7.86 1.26 12.92
CA ASP A 50 8.32 2.53 12.32
C ASP A 50 7.28 3.66 12.48
N THR A 51 6.75 3.82 13.68
CA THR A 51 5.63 4.70 14.04
C THR A 51 5.68 5.07 15.51
N SER A 52 5.06 6.17 15.94
CA SER A 52 4.87 6.47 17.37
C SER A 52 3.74 5.66 18.02
N HIS A 53 2.87 5.04 17.22
CA HIS A 53 1.82 4.12 17.70
C HIS A 53 2.37 2.70 17.87
N PRO A 54 2.37 2.11 19.08
CA PRO A 54 2.92 0.78 19.30
C PRO A 54 1.98 -0.34 18.80
N PHE A 55 2.50 -1.20 17.93
CA PHE A 55 1.81 -2.42 17.52
C PHE A 55 2.08 -3.60 18.45
N TRP A 56 3.20 -3.58 19.21
CA TRP A 56 3.51 -4.61 20.18
C TRP A 56 2.60 -4.53 21.40
N SER A 57 2.23 -5.69 21.96
CA SER A 57 1.52 -5.81 23.23
C SER A 57 2.37 -6.55 24.26
N ASP A 58 2.20 -6.21 25.53
CA ASP A 58 2.73 -7.02 26.63
C ASP A 58 1.89 -8.30 26.84
N SER A 59 2.26 -9.11 27.82
CA SER A 59 1.55 -10.36 28.15
C SER A 59 0.11 -10.16 28.64
N GLN A 60 -0.27 -8.93 28.97
CA GLN A 60 -1.61 -8.54 29.38
C GLN A 60 -2.43 -7.92 28.25
N GLY A 61 -1.83 -7.79 27.05
CA GLY A 61 -2.46 -7.18 25.88
C GLY A 61 -2.36 -5.64 25.82
N ASN A 62 -1.64 -5.00 26.76
CA ASN A 62 -1.45 -3.56 26.75
C ASN A 62 -0.42 -3.12 25.69
N PRO A 63 -0.56 -1.93 25.11
CA PRO A 63 0.43 -1.39 24.16
C PRO A 63 1.82 -1.28 24.79
N LYS A 64 2.82 -1.87 24.15
CA LYS A 64 4.23 -1.83 24.56
C LYS A 64 5.07 -1.01 23.60
N LYS A 65 5.50 0.19 24.01
CA LYS A 65 6.39 1.03 23.23
C LYS A 65 7.82 0.50 23.21
N THR A 66 8.41 0.49 22.02
CA THR A 66 9.84 0.27 21.81
C THR A 66 10.59 1.60 21.74
N PHE A 67 11.91 1.56 21.58
CA PHE A 67 12.69 2.76 21.29
C PHE A 67 12.31 3.37 19.93
N LEU A 68 11.93 2.56 18.92
CA LEU A 68 11.46 3.04 17.62
C LEU A 68 10.22 3.92 17.77
N ASN A 69 9.23 3.48 18.56
CA ASN A 69 8.00 4.26 18.80
C ASN A 69 8.26 5.60 19.52
N ARG A 70 9.37 5.73 20.22
CA ARG A 70 9.79 7.00 20.86
C ARG A 70 10.54 7.92 19.91
N ARG A 71 11.15 7.34 18.87
CA ARG A 71 11.95 8.08 17.88
C ARG A 71 11.10 8.67 16.76
N TYR A 72 10.08 7.96 16.27
CA TYR A 72 9.24 8.41 15.17
C TYR A 72 8.04 9.25 15.64
N ARG A 73 7.48 10.06 14.74
CA ARG A 73 6.35 10.95 15.00
C ARG A 73 5.25 10.72 13.96
N THR A 74 4.17 10.05 14.37
CA THR A 74 3.05 9.70 13.51
C THR A 74 1.70 9.99 14.20
N PRO A 75 1.40 11.28 14.49
CA PRO A 75 0.20 11.65 15.24
C PRO A 75 -1.11 11.31 14.53
N ASN A 76 -1.10 11.23 13.19
CA ASN A 76 -2.31 10.86 12.44
C ASN A 76 -2.55 9.35 12.48
N MET A 77 -1.50 8.51 12.52
CA MET A 77 -1.65 7.08 12.80
C MET A 77 -2.17 6.85 14.22
N GLU A 78 -1.67 7.56 15.23
CA GLU A 78 -2.21 7.51 16.60
C GLU A 78 -3.70 7.89 16.61
N LYS A 79 -4.07 8.96 15.89
CA LYS A 79 -5.45 9.38 15.75
C LYS A 79 -6.31 8.33 15.05
N LEU A 80 -5.82 7.73 13.95
CA LEU A 80 -6.53 6.65 13.26
C LEU A 80 -6.74 5.45 14.18
N ALA A 81 -5.71 5.05 14.94
CA ALA A 81 -5.78 3.97 15.91
C ALA A 81 -6.79 4.24 17.04
N SER A 82 -6.88 5.50 17.50
CA SER A 82 -7.89 5.89 18.49
C SER A 82 -9.32 5.81 17.97
N GLN A 83 -9.52 5.92 16.67
CA GLN A 83 -10.82 5.86 15.99
C GLN A 83 -11.15 4.45 15.46
N GLY A 84 -10.15 3.60 15.30
CA GLY A 84 -10.23 2.28 14.71
C GLY A 84 -9.67 1.18 15.58
N MET A 85 -9.42 0.03 14.98
CA MET A 85 -8.84 -1.15 15.58
C MET A 85 -7.41 -1.35 15.08
N THR A 86 -6.47 -1.55 16.01
CA THR A 86 -5.08 -1.92 15.71
C THR A 86 -4.95 -3.42 15.61
N PHE A 87 -4.45 -3.94 14.49
CA PHE A 87 -4.12 -5.35 14.34
C PHE A 87 -2.65 -5.54 14.70
N THR A 88 -2.40 -6.39 15.73
CA THR A 88 -1.04 -6.65 16.20
C THR A 88 -0.34 -7.74 15.39
N ASP A 89 -1.12 -8.58 14.71
CA ASP A 89 -0.70 -9.76 13.99
C ASP A 89 -1.22 -9.72 12.54
N ALA A 90 -0.85 -8.67 11.82
CA ALA A 90 -1.16 -8.52 10.41
C ALA A 90 0.06 -8.92 9.57
N TYR A 91 -0.18 -9.66 8.49
CA TYR A 91 0.86 -10.24 7.65
C TYR A 91 0.69 -9.89 6.17
N ALA A 92 1.80 -9.55 5.54
CA ALA A 92 1.94 -9.42 4.09
C ALA A 92 2.96 -10.47 3.58
N HIS A 93 3.49 -10.27 2.39
CA HIS A 93 4.58 -11.08 1.86
C HIS A 93 5.90 -10.30 1.99
N PRO A 94 7.06 -10.98 1.92
CA PRO A 94 8.33 -10.32 2.19
C PRO A 94 8.75 -9.27 1.16
N LEU A 95 8.00 -9.13 0.06
CA LEU A 95 8.31 -8.22 -1.06
C LEU A 95 7.05 -7.57 -1.64
N CYS A 96 7.23 -6.41 -2.25
CA CYS A 96 6.16 -5.53 -2.73
C CYS A 96 5.24 -6.18 -3.78
N THR A 97 5.76 -6.72 -4.90
CA THR A 97 4.89 -7.27 -5.95
C THR A 97 4.04 -8.44 -5.47
N PRO A 98 4.57 -9.46 -4.75
CA PRO A 98 3.75 -10.53 -4.19
C PRO A 98 2.59 -10.04 -3.35
N SER A 99 2.83 -9.09 -2.44
CA SER A 99 1.79 -8.53 -1.57
C SER A 99 0.74 -7.76 -2.37
N ARG A 100 1.16 -6.94 -3.33
CA ARG A 100 0.26 -6.12 -4.15
C ARG A 100 -0.59 -6.99 -5.09
N VAL A 101 -0.01 -8.05 -5.66
CA VAL A 101 -0.76 -9.05 -6.43
C VAL A 101 -1.77 -9.79 -5.54
N SER A 102 -1.38 -10.14 -4.31
CA SER A 102 -2.30 -10.76 -3.32
C SER A 102 -3.45 -9.83 -2.97
N LEU A 103 -3.20 -8.54 -2.70
CA LEU A 103 -4.25 -7.54 -2.44
C LEU A 103 -5.23 -7.39 -3.61
N MET A 104 -4.73 -7.44 -4.85
CA MET A 104 -5.58 -7.32 -6.05
C MET A 104 -6.37 -8.59 -6.35
N SER A 105 -5.83 -9.78 -6.06
CA SER A 105 -6.38 -11.07 -6.49
C SER A 105 -7.01 -11.89 -5.36
N GLY A 106 -6.68 -11.59 -4.10
CA GLY A 106 -7.02 -12.40 -2.93
C GLY A 106 -6.22 -13.70 -2.80
N MET A 107 -5.36 -14.04 -3.76
CA MET A 107 -4.55 -15.26 -3.77
C MET A 107 -3.24 -15.06 -3.00
N ASN A 108 -2.71 -16.11 -2.39
CA ASN A 108 -1.36 -16.11 -1.85
C ASN A 108 -0.30 -16.43 -2.94
N PRO A 109 1.02 -16.19 -2.70
CA PRO A 109 2.08 -16.45 -3.67
C PRO A 109 2.21 -17.90 -4.12
N ALA A 110 1.87 -18.86 -3.27
CA ALA A 110 1.86 -20.27 -3.67
C ALA A 110 0.84 -20.56 -4.77
N ARG A 111 -0.25 -19.77 -4.78
CA ARG A 111 -1.31 -19.90 -5.79
C ARG A 111 -1.09 -19.03 -7.02
N HIS A 112 -0.72 -17.75 -6.84
CA HIS A 112 -0.55 -16.84 -7.98
C HIS A 112 0.87 -16.90 -8.60
N ARG A 113 1.84 -17.54 -7.95
CA ARG A 113 3.21 -17.79 -8.46
C ARG A 113 4.04 -16.54 -8.76
N VAL A 114 3.65 -15.39 -8.21
CA VAL A 114 4.46 -14.17 -8.21
C VAL A 114 5.17 -14.10 -6.86
N THR A 115 6.42 -14.53 -6.80
CA THR A 115 7.16 -14.74 -5.55
C THR A 115 8.22 -13.68 -5.29
N CYS A 116 8.55 -12.86 -6.31
CA CYS A 116 9.51 -11.78 -6.20
C CYS A 116 8.98 -10.47 -6.81
N TRP A 117 9.71 -9.38 -6.58
CA TRP A 117 9.41 -8.13 -7.27
C TRP A 117 9.68 -8.25 -8.78
N VAL A 118 8.85 -7.62 -9.59
CA VAL A 118 8.93 -7.70 -11.05
C VAL A 118 9.37 -6.35 -11.63
N ARG A 119 10.13 -6.37 -12.73
CA ARG A 119 10.61 -5.17 -13.41
C ARG A 119 10.51 -5.29 -14.91
N GLU A 120 11.37 -6.12 -15.50
CA GLU A 120 11.45 -6.37 -16.93
C GLU A 120 10.68 -7.64 -17.28
N GLN A 121 10.12 -7.69 -18.48
CA GLN A 121 9.42 -8.88 -18.95
C GLN A 121 10.34 -10.10 -18.90
N ASN A 122 9.81 -11.19 -18.34
CA ASN A 122 10.53 -12.46 -18.18
C ASN A 122 11.89 -12.33 -17.43
N GLY A 123 12.07 -11.21 -16.73
CA GLY A 123 13.22 -11.01 -15.85
C GLY A 123 13.19 -11.97 -14.67
N THR A 124 14.37 -12.34 -14.18
CA THR A 124 14.51 -13.19 -13.00
C THR A 124 15.11 -12.36 -11.88
N THR A 125 14.47 -12.34 -10.73
CA THR A 125 14.98 -11.69 -9.53
C THR A 125 15.18 -12.67 -8.38
N ASP A 126 14.55 -13.85 -8.44
CA ASP A 126 14.60 -14.89 -7.41
C ASP A 126 15.77 -15.86 -7.54
N ALA A 127 16.40 -15.92 -8.71
CA ALA A 127 17.50 -16.84 -8.94
C ALA A 127 18.57 -16.23 -9.85
N ASN A 128 19.82 -16.59 -9.60
CA ASN A 128 20.95 -16.16 -10.42
C ASN A 128 20.97 -16.81 -11.82
N SER A 129 20.11 -17.79 -12.06
CA SER A 129 20.02 -18.51 -13.32
C SER A 129 18.55 -18.76 -13.72
N ARG A 130 18.22 -18.47 -14.97
CA ARG A 130 16.88 -18.73 -15.52
C ARG A 130 16.52 -20.22 -15.55
N SER A 131 17.51 -21.09 -15.65
CA SER A 131 17.31 -22.55 -15.65
C SER A 131 16.86 -23.11 -14.29
N LEU A 132 17.05 -22.36 -13.21
CA LEU A 132 16.64 -22.74 -11.87
C LEU A 132 15.21 -22.32 -11.52
N LEU A 133 14.57 -21.49 -12.36
CA LEU A 133 13.21 -21.04 -12.10
C LEU A 133 12.20 -22.10 -12.50
N PRO A 134 11.23 -22.43 -11.62
CA PRO A 134 10.10 -23.26 -12.00
C PRO A 134 9.36 -22.68 -13.21
N PRO A 135 8.94 -23.52 -14.17
CA PRO A 135 8.33 -23.06 -15.41
C PRO A 135 6.96 -22.39 -15.21
N ASP A 136 6.30 -22.64 -14.08
CA ASP A 136 4.98 -22.11 -13.72
C ASP A 136 5.05 -20.81 -12.90
N TRP A 137 6.23 -20.26 -12.65
CA TRP A 137 6.36 -18.97 -11.96
C TRP A 137 5.91 -17.81 -12.84
N ALA A 138 5.02 -16.96 -12.29
CA ALA A 138 4.41 -15.84 -12.99
C ALA A 138 5.32 -14.59 -12.98
N LEU A 139 6.42 -14.65 -13.71
CA LEU A 139 7.46 -13.61 -13.73
C LEU A 139 6.98 -12.26 -14.28
N ASN A 140 5.87 -12.24 -15.00
CA ASN A 140 5.30 -11.03 -15.60
C ASN A 140 4.20 -10.37 -14.75
N GLY A 141 3.90 -10.94 -13.59
CA GLY A 141 2.94 -10.39 -12.63
C GLY A 141 1.48 -10.74 -12.94
N LEU A 142 0.57 -9.85 -12.58
CA LEU A 142 -0.88 -10.05 -12.64
C LEU A 142 -1.45 -9.69 -14.01
N GLN A 143 -2.36 -10.53 -14.49
CA GLN A 143 -3.22 -10.28 -15.65
C GLN A 143 -4.69 -10.47 -15.25
N PRO A 144 -5.61 -9.54 -15.57
CA PRO A 144 -7.04 -9.73 -15.30
C PRO A 144 -7.66 -10.79 -16.20
N ILE A 145 -8.70 -11.45 -15.70
CA ILE A 145 -9.49 -12.42 -16.47
C ILE A 145 -10.36 -11.66 -17.48
N GLY A 146 -10.21 -12.00 -18.78
CA GLY A 146 -11.16 -11.58 -19.82
C GLY A 146 -11.17 -10.10 -20.17
N THR A 147 -10.24 -9.31 -19.67
CA THR A 147 -10.17 -7.89 -19.99
C THR A 147 -9.05 -7.64 -21.00
N PRO A 148 -9.32 -7.10 -22.19
CA PRO A 148 -8.25 -6.68 -23.10
C PRO A 148 -7.37 -5.65 -22.42
N ALA A 149 -6.05 -5.84 -22.44
CA ALA A 149 -5.09 -4.88 -21.90
C ALA A 149 -5.22 -3.53 -22.63
N ARG A 150 -5.45 -2.46 -21.88
CA ARG A 150 -5.38 -1.08 -22.39
C ARG A 150 -3.93 -0.61 -22.33
N GLY A 151 -3.39 -0.10 -23.44
CA GLY A 151 -2.06 0.53 -23.46
C GLY A 151 -0.90 -0.46 -23.46
N THR A 152 -1.10 -1.70 -23.87
CA THR A 152 0.01 -2.53 -24.32
C THR A 152 0.71 -1.82 -25.46
N THR A 153 2.03 -1.70 -25.37
CA THR A 153 2.86 -0.98 -26.32
C THR A 153 2.50 -1.36 -27.76
N LYS A 154 2.38 -0.34 -28.63
CA LYS A 154 2.12 -0.48 -30.08
C LYS A 154 3.23 -1.23 -30.87
N ARG A 155 4.16 -1.88 -30.19
CA ARG A 155 5.12 -2.77 -30.82
C ARG A 155 4.50 -4.16 -30.92
N PRO A 156 4.25 -4.66 -32.12
CA PRO A 156 4.01 -6.10 -32.29
C PRO A 156 5.20 -6.82 -31.70
N ILE A 157 4.94 -7.70 -30.77
CA ILE A 157 5.95 -8.61 -30.24
C ILE A 157 6.38 -9.47 -31.41
N SER A 158 7.67 -9.50 -31.75
CA SER A 158 8.19 -10.34 -32.84
C SER A 158 7.94 -11.83 -32.54
N GLY A 159 7.91 -12.70 -33.54
CA GLY A 159 7.48 -14.09 -33.39
C GLY A 159 8.25 -14.92 -32.35
N GLU A 160 9.52 -14.57 -32.06
CA GLU A 160 10.30 -15.20 -30.97
C GLU A 160 9.88 -14.68 -29.59
N ASP A 161 9.62 -13.37 -29.47
CA ASP A 161 9.14 -12.76 -28.24
C ASP A 161 7.75 -13.30 -27.89
N MET A 162 6.88 -13.52 -28.87
CA MET A 162 5.54 -14.07 -28.66
C MET A 162 5.60 -15.50 -28.12
N ARG A 163 6.50 -16.35 -28.60
CA ARG A 163 6.72 -17.70 -28.06
C ARG A 163 7.24 -17.67 -26.62
N TYR A 164 8.12 -16.74 -26.31
CA TYR A 164 8.67 -16.59 -24.95
C TYR A 164 7.61 -16.03 -23.97
N HIS A 165 6.76 -15.10 -24.41
CA HIS A 165 5.63 -14.59 -23.63
C HIS A 165 4.56 -15.64 -23.37
N MET A 166 4.30 -16.54 -24.31
CA MET A 166 3.36 -17.64 -24.15
C MET A 166 3.90 -18.78 -23.26
N THR A 167 5.21 -18.86 -23.03
CA THR A 167 5.83 -19.92 -22.22
C THR A 167 5.92 -19.56 -20.72
N ARG A 168 5.70 -18.28 -20.34
CA ARG A 168 5.73 -17.88 -18.93
C ARG A 168 4.34 -17.41 -18.51
N PRO A 169 3.72 -18.08 -17.56
CA PRO A 169 2.37 -17.75 -17.14
C PRO A 169 2.32 -16.40 -16.43
N PHE A 170 1.19 -15.72 -16.58
CA PHE A 170 0.78 -14.64 -15.71
C PHE A 170 -0.03 -15.20 -14.54
N ALA A 171 0.01 -14.54 -13.41
CA ALA A 171 -1.05 -14.68 -12.42
C ALA A 171 -2.36 -14.13 -13.01
N THR A 172 -3.40 -14.95 -13.09
CA THR A 172 -4.66 -14.53 -13.69
C THR A 172 -5.78 -14.56 -12.64
N ALA A 173 -6.46 -13.43 -12.45
CA ALA A 173 -7.53 -13.29 -11.46
C ALA A 173 -8.59 -12.27 -11.88
N ALA A 174 -9.80 -12.41 -11.34
CA ALA A 174 -10.73 -11.29 -11.21
C ALA A 174 -10.17 -10.36 -10.12
N THR A 175 -9.95 -9.09 -10.46
CA THR A 175 -9.29 -8.18 -9.54
C THR A 175 -10.28 -7.48 -8.60
N LEU A 176 -9.82 -7.06 -7.42
CA LEU A 176 -10.63 -6.34 -6.45
C LEU A 176 -11.32 -5.09 -7.05
N PRO A 177 -10.61 -4.19 -7.79
CA PRO A 177 -11.27 -3.04 -8.39
C PRO A 177 -12.32 -3.42 -9.45
N GLU A 178 -12.14 -4.49 -10.25
CA GLU A 178 -13.18 -4.98 -11.17
C GLU A 178 -14.42 -5.44 -10.41
N MET A 179 -14.25 -6.16 -9.31
CA MET A 179 -15.37 -6.63 -8.48
C MET A 179 -16.10 -5.46 -7.84
N LEU A 180 -15.39 -4.49 -7.29
CA LEU A 180 -15.97 -3.28 -6.70
C LEU A 180 -16.71 -2.43 -7.74
N LYS A 181 -16.14 -2.28 -8.93
CA LYS A 181 -16.79 -1.59 -10.05
C LYS A 181 -18.12 -2.25 -10.44
N LYS A 182 -18.19 -3.58 -10.52
CA LYS A 182 -19.45 -4.33 -10.71
C LYS A 182 -20.44 -4.10 -9.58
N CYS A 183 -19.95 -3.77 -8.37
CA CYS A 183 -20.78 -3.36 -7.24
C CYS A 183 -21.16 -1.87 -7.25
N GLY A 184 -20.80 -1.12 -8.29
CA GLY A 184 -21.17 0.30 -8.48
C GLY A 184 -20.21 1.31 -7.83
N TYR A 185 -19.03 0.89 -7.45
CA TYR A 185 -17.99 1.79 -6.97
C TYR A 185 -17.31 2.53 -8.13
N VAL A 186 -16.89 3.77 -7.87
CA VAL A 186 -15.90 4.48 -8.67
C VAL A 186 -14.53 4.13 -8.10
N THR A 187 -13.61 3.63 -8.92
CA THR A 187 -12.35 3.05 -8.46
C THR A 187 -11.15 3.89 -8.87
N VAL A 188 -10.32 4.28 -7.89
CA VAL A 188 -9.18 5.17 -8.06
C VAL A 188 -7.91 4.48 -7.58
N HIS A 189 -6.92 4.41 -8.46
CA HIS A 189 -5.54 4.07 -8.11
C HIS A 189 -4.71 5.35 -8.00
N CYS A 190 -3.88 5.47 -6.95
CA CYS A 190 -2.95 6.58 -6.78
C CYS A 190 -1.61 6.10 -6.22
N GLY A 191 -0.52 6.36 -6.95
CA GLY A 191 0.84 6.04 -6.54
C GLY A 191 1.39 4.74 -7.10
N LYS A 192 2.13 3.96 -6.32
CA LYS A 192 2.80 2.72 -6.74
C LYS A 192 1.82 1.61 -7.05
N ALA A 193 1.83 1.13 -8.29
CA ALA A 193 1.06 -0.05 -8.70
C ALA A 193 1.88 -1.34 -8.55
N HIS A 194 2.89 -1.50 -9.37
CA HIS A 194 3.82 -2.64 -9.33
C HIS A 194 3.14 -4.01 -9.35
N PHE A 195 2.07 -4.13 -10.16
CA PHE A 195 1.30 -5.38 -10.31
C PHE A 195 1.87 -6.30 -11.38
N GLY A 196 2.67 -5.76 -12.31
CA GLY A 196 3.26 -6.48 -13.42
C GLY A 196 4.42 -5.73 -14.05
N THR A 197 5.15 -6.42 -14.95
CA THR A 197 6.33 -5.90 -15.63
C THR A 197 5.98 -4.89 -16.71
N GLN A 198 6.97 -4.11 -17.15
CA GLN A 198 6.84 -3.15 -18.24
C GLN A 198 6.22 -3.80 -19.49
N GLY A 199 5.24 -3.12 -20.10
CA GLY A 199 4.59 -3.58 -21.33
C GLY A 199 3.61 -4.75 -21.16
N THR A 200 3.33 -5.18 -19.92
CA THR A 200 2.33 -6.20 -19.61
C THR A 200 1.02 -5.57 -19.10
N PRO A 201 -0.09 -6.31 -19.04
CA PRO A 201 -1.35 -5.79 -18.50
C PRO A 201 -1.21 -5.18 -17.10
N GLY A 202 -0.45 -5.82 -16.21
CA GLY A 202 -0.23 -5.35 -14.83
C GLY A 202 0.60 -4.07 -14.70
N SER A 203 1.22 -3.59 -15.78
CA SER A 203 1.93 -2.30 -15.75
C SER A 203 1.00 -1.09 -15.72
N ASN A 204 -0.30 -1.27 -16.00
CA ASN A 204 -1.26 -0.17 -16.00
C ASN A 204 -2.48 -0.51 -15.13
N PRO A 205 -2.72 0.21 -14.02
CA PRO A 205 -3.87 0.02 -13.15
C PRO A 205 -5.24 0.06 -13.83
N LEU A 206 -5.38 0.79 -14.94
CA LEU A 206 -6.64 0.80 -15.70
C LEU A 206 -7.01 -0.58 -16.25
N ASN A 207 -6.01 -1.41 -16.56
CA ASN A 207 -6.25 -2.78 -16.97
C ASN A 207 -6.73 -3.67 -15.81
N MET A 208 -6.40 -3.28 -14.57
CA MET A 208 -6.83 -3.99 -13.35
C MET A 208 -8.26 -3.62 -12.91
N GLY A 209 -9.00 -2.83 -13.71
CA GLY A 209 -10.36 -2.44 -13.43
C GLY A 209 -10.53 -1.10 -12.72
N PHE A 210 -9.45 -0.36 -12.45
CA PHE A 210 -9.56 1.01 -11.96
C PHE A 210 -10.15 1.93 -13.02
N ASP A 211 -11.03 2.85 -12.60
CA ASP A 211 -11.57 3.90 -13.48
C ASP A 211 -10.55 5.02 -13.70
N TYR A 212 -9.76 5.31 -12.65
CA TYR A 212 -8.75 6.36 -12.64
C TYR A 212 -7.40 5.85 -12.16
N ASN A 213 -6.34 6.31 -12.81
CA ASN A 213 -4.96 6.01 -12.43
C ASN A 213 -4.15 7.31 -12.31
N ILE A 214 -3.58 7.52 -11.12
CA ILE A 214 -2.71 8.65 -10.80
C ILE A 214 -1.31 8.09 -10.55
N ALA A 215 -0.38 8.33 -11.46
CA ALA A 215 1.04 7.96 -11.35
C ALA A 215 1.35 6.45 -11.16
N GLY A 216 0.38 5.56 -11.36
CA GLY A 216 0.59 4.12 -11.22
C GLY A 216 1.17 3.49 -12.48
N THR A 217 2.28 2.77 -12.32
CA THR A 217 2.98 2.03 -13.38
C THR A 217 3.62 0.76 -12.83
N GLU A 218 4.47 0.12 -13.64
CA GLU A 218 5.28 -1.04 -13.27
C GLU A 218 6.42 -0.71 -12.29
N ILE A 219 6.77 0.55 -12.10
CA ILE A 219 7.95 0.92 -11.31
C ILE A 219 7.80 0.57 -9.84
N GLY A 220 8.87 0.01 -9.27
CA GLY A 220 8.89 -0.43 -7.87
C GLY A 220 9.27 0.67 -6.87
N HIS A 221 9.96 1.72 -7.31
CA HIS A 221 10.36 2.88 -6.49
C HIS A 221 10.55 4.11 -7.36
N PRO A 222 10.48 5.34 -6.82
CA PRO A 222 10.75 6.54 -7.58
C PRO A 222 12.26 6.70 -7.78
N ALA A 223 12.68 7.37 -8.84
CA ALA A 223 14.09 7.74 -8.99
C ALA A 223 14.46 8.93 -8.08
N ASP A 224 13.51 9.80 -7.76
CA ASP A 224 13.64 10.94 -6.84
C ASP A 224 12.27 11.27 -6.22
N TYR A 225 12.26 11.83 -5.02
CA TYR A 225 11.03 12.28 -4.35
C TYR A 225 10.74 13.77 -4.53
N ARG A 226 11.66 14.53 -5.10
CA ARG A 226 11.58 15.98 -5.18
C ARG A 226 10.97 16.46 -6.48
N GLY A 227 10.01 17.39 -6.39
CA GLY A 227 9.38 18.03 -7.53
C GLY A 227 10.38 18.79 -8.40
N SER A 228 11.30 19.57 -7.81
CA SER A 228 12.37 20.27 -8.51
C SER A 228 13.31 19.36 -9.32
N ARG A 229 13.29 18.07 -9.05
CA ARG A 229 14.01 17.04 -9.81
C ARG A 229 13.06 16.18 -10.66
N HIS A 230 11.84 16.66 -10.88
CA HIS A 230 10.81 16.03 -11.73
C HIS A 230 10.50 14.58 -11.34
N TYR A 231 10.60 14.26 -10.03
CA TYR A 231 10.46 12.89 -9.51
C TYR A 231 11.35 11.86 -10.22
N GLY A 232 12.51 12.32 -10.71
CA GLY A 232 13.55 11.51 -11.35
C GLY A 232 13.50 11.49 -12.87
N LYS A 233 14.32 10.61 -13.43
CA LYS A 233 14.48 10.40 -14.88
C LYS A 233 14.65 8.89 -15.17
N GLY A 234 14.48 8.51 -16.43
CA GLY A 234 14.67 7.15 -16.89
C GLY A 234 13.54 6.21 -16.46
N PHE A 235 13.89 4.95 -16.17
CA PHE A 235 12.91 3.90 -15.90
C PHE A 235 12.05 4.18 -14.66
N ASN A 236 12.66 4.65 -13.59
CA ASN A 236 11.96 4.90 -12.32
C ASN A 236 11.38 6.33 -12.20
N HIS A 237 11.18 7.01 -13.31
CA HIS A 237 10.54 8.32 -13.34
C HIS A 237 9.04 8.20 -13.05
N VAL A 238 8.56 8.84 -11.99
CA VAL A 238 7.13 8.92 -11.67
C VAL A 238 6.47 9.99 -12.54
N ARG A 239 5.50 9.60 -13.35
CA ARG A 239 4.81 10.43 -14.35
C ARG A 239 3.32 10.52 -14.04
N GLY A 240 2.62 11.43 -14.73
CA GLY A 240 1.16 11.56 -14.65
C GLY A 240 0.68 12.37 -13.44
N LEU A 241 1.53 13.22 -12.90
CA LEU A 241 1.20 14.25 -11.91
C LEU A 241 1.12 15.63 -12.60
N ASP A 242 0.63 16.64 -11.87
CA ASP A 242 0.59 18.02 -12.37
C ASP A 242 2.01 18.62 -12.39
N GLU A 243 2.73 18.36 -13.49
CA GLU A 243 4.14 18.69 -13.64
C GLU A 243 4.41 20.20 -13.55
N ASN A 244 3.50 21.03 -14.07
CA ASN A 244 3.71 22.48 -14.11
C ASN A 244 3.71 23.11 -12.70
N ASN A 245 2.82 22.64 -11.82
CA ASN A 245 2.71 23.20 -10.47
C ASN A 245 3.67 22.52 -9.49
N TYR A 246 3.80 21.19 -9.54
CA TYR A 246 4.58 20.47 -8.54
C TYR A 246 6.09 20.59 -8.74
N TYR A 247 6.56 20.78 -9.97
CA TYR A 247 7.99 20.92 -10.25
C TYR A 247 8.55 22.28 -9.85
N GLN A 248 7.78 23.35 -10.10
CA GLN A 248 8.19 24.72 -9.75
C GLN A 248 8.24 24.93 -8.24
N ASP A 249 7.24 24.42 -7.51
CA ASP A 249 7.11 24.57 -6.07
C ASP A 249 7.92 23.53 -5.27
N ASP A 250 8.72 22.69 -5.93
CA ASP A 250 9.46 21.56 -5.33
C ASP A 250 8.57 20.69 -4.41
N VAL A 251 7.32 20.44 -4.83
CA VAL A 251 6.38 19.64 -4.04
C VAL A 251 6.90 18.22 -3.92
N PHE A 252 6.98 17.72 -2.70
CA PHE A 252 7.46 16.37 -2.42
C PHE A 252 6.48 15.31 -2.96
N LEU A 253 6.98 14.21 -3.51
CA LEU A 253 6.15 13.20 -4.21
C LEU A 253 4.96 12.70 -3.37
N THR A 254 5.19 12.41 -2.08
CA THR A 254 4.14 11.95 -1.17
C THR A 254 3.00 12.98 -1.06
N GLU A 255 3.34 14.25 -1.01
CA GLU A 255 2.36 15.34 -0.96
C GLU A 255 1.66 15.54 -2.31
N ALA A 256 2.38 15.48 -3.43
CA ALA A 256 1.80 15.57 -4.77
C ALA A 256 0.75 14.48 -5.01
N LEU A 257 1.07 13.22 -4.68
CA LEU A 257 0.12 12.10 -4.75
C LEU A 257 -1.12 12.36 -3.88
N THR A 258 -0.92 12.87 -2.67
CA THR A 258 -2.04 13.17 -1.75
C THR A 258 -2.96 14.25 -2.31
N ARG A 259 -2.39 15.33 -2.84
CA ARG A 259 -3.14 16.43 -3.46
C ARG A 259 -3.95 15.93 -4.67
N GLU A 260 -3.35 15.11 -5.54
CA GLU A 260 -4.04 14.55 -6.70
C GLU A 260 -5.13 13.54 -6.30
N ALA A 261 -4.91 12.71 -5.28
CA ALA A 261 -5.94 11.83 -4.74
C ALA A 261 -7.16 12.62 -4.24
N ILE A 262 -6.94 13.66 -3.40
CA ILE A 262 -8.00 14.52 -2.87
C ILE A 262 -8.73 15.25 -4.01
N LYS A 263 -8.00 15.82 -4.97
CA LYS A 263 -8.57 16.47 -6.16
C LYS A 263 -9.45 15.49 -6.97
N ARG A 264 -9.04 14.24 -7.09
CA ARG A 264 -9.84 13.21 -7.76
C ARG A 264 -11.10 12.85 -6.97
N LEU A 265 -11.01 12.68 -5.65
CA LEU A 265 -12.18 12.43 -4.81
C LEU A 265 -13.18 13.58 -4.89
N GLU A 266 -12.70 14.82 -4.91
CA GLU A 266 -13.56 16.01 -5.08
C GLU A 266 -14.23 16.02 -6.47
N ALA A 267 -13.49 15.67 -7.53
CA ALA A 267 -14.05 15.56 -8.87
C ALA A 267 -15.15 14.49 -8.95
N ILE A 268 -14.99 13.34 -8.28
CA ILE A 268 -16.01 12.29 -8.19
C ILE A 268 -17.25 12.82 -7.45
N ARG A 269 -17.05 13.53 -6.35
CA ARG A 269 -18.13 14.08 -5.53
C ARG A 269 -18.98 15.11 -6.28
N THR A 270 -18.35 15.90 -7.13
CA THR A 270 -18.99 17.01 -7.88
C THR A 270 -19.46 16.62 -9.30
N ASN A 271 -18.97 15.50 -9.85
CA ASN A 271 -19.41 15.02 -11.17
C ASN A 271 -20.82 14.44 -11.10
N PRO A 272 -21.81 14.97 -11.86
CA PRO A 272 -23.19 14.49 -11.82
C PRO A 272 -23.39 12.98 -12.13
N ARG A 273 -22.45 12.37 -12.87
CA ARG A 273 -22.51 10.93 -13.24
C ARG A 273 -21.96 10.02 -12.13
N GLU A 274 -21.20 10.56 -11.20
CA GLU A 274 -20.47 9.83 -10.16
C GLU A 274 -20.90 10.23 -8.75
N ALA A 275 -21.42 11.44 -8.60
CA ALA A 275 -21.88 11.96 -7.33
C ALA A 275 -22.87 10.99 -6.65
N GLY A 276 -22.61 10.72 -5.37
CA GLY A 276 -23.42 9.80 -4.57
C GLY A 276 -23.07 8.32 -4.75
N LYS A 277 -22.22 7.94 -5.71
CA LYS A 277 -21.65 6.59 -5.77
C LYS A 277 -20.58 6.43 -4.69
N PRO A 278 -20.44 5.20 -4.12
CA PRO A 278 -19.29 4.92 -3.25
C PRO A 278 -18.00 4.90 -4.06
N PHE A 279 -16.90 5.32 -3.46
CA PHE A 279 -15.58 5.23 -4.09
C PHE A 279 -14.69 4.19 -3.41
N TYR A 280 -13.77 3.63 -4.18
CA TYR A 280 -12.63 2.86 -3.73
C TYR A 280 -11.35 3.60 -4.10
N LEU A 281 -10.60 4.06 -3.10
CA LEU A 281 -9.28 4.66 -3.29
C LEU A 281 -8.20 3.67 -2.82
N TYR A 282 -7.38 3.23 -3.76
CA TYR A 282 -6.13 2.52 -3.47
C TYR A 282 -5.00 3.56 -3.47
N MET A 283 -4.74 4.13 -2.28
CA MET A 283 -3.69 5.12 -2.05
C MET A 283 -2.41 4.40 -1.69
N ALA A 284 -1.55 4.16 -2.68
CA ALA A 284 -0.33 3.38 -2.54
C ALA A 284 0.90 4.29 -2.66
N HIS A 285 1.43 4.75 -1.55
CA HIS A 285 2.63 5.59 -1.55
C HIS A 285 3.87 4.82 -2.02
N TYR A 286 4.82 5.55 -2.63
CA TYR A 286 6.19 5.07 -2.85
C TYR A 286 7.04 5.19 -1.58
N ALA A 287 6.67 6.06 -0.64
CA ALA A 287 7.29 6.13 0.67
C ALA A 287 6.92 4.85 1.47
N LEU A 288 7.85 4.26 2.16
CA LEU A 288 9.18 4.69 2.60
C LEU A 288 10.35 4.10 1.77
N HIS A 289 10.09 3.63 0.56
CA HIS A 289 11.08 2.94 -0.28
C HIS A 289 12.28 3.85 -0.60
N SER A 290 13.42 3.25 -0.96
CA SER A 290 14.56 3.98 -1.51
C SER A 290 14.16 4.83 -2.73
N PRO A 291 14.92 5.93 -3.07
CA PRO A 291 16.21 6.31 -2.48
C PRO A 291 16.07 6.87 -1.06
N LEU A 292 17.09 6.67 -0.20
CA LEU A 292 17.15 7.18 1.18
C LEU A 292 18.32 8.16 1.38
N ASP A 293 18.75 8.80 0.30
CA ASP A 293 19.77 9.86 0.28
C ASP A 293 19.10 11.25 0.08
N GLU A 294 19.86 12.24 -0.40
CA GLU A 294 19.39 13.61 -0.64
C GLU A 294 18.14 13.70 -1.56
N ARG A 295 17.84 12.66 -2.32
CA ARG A 295 16.64 12.56 -3.17
C ARG A 295 15.36 12.36 -2.34
N ALA A 296 15.50 11.84 -1.12
CA ALA A 296 14.41 11.65 -0.15
C ALA A 296 14.41 12.71 0.96
N TYR A 297 15.22 13.76 0.85
CA TYR A 297 15.33 14.79 1.88
C TYR A 297 14.15 15.77 1.82
N ASP A 298 13.19 15.59 2.71
CA ASP A 298 12.15 16.60 2.97
C ASP A 298 12.55 17.45 4.18
N LYS A 299 13.04 18.65 3.91
CA LYS A 299 13.50 19.59 4.93
C LYS A 299 12.45 19.89 6.01
N ARG A 300 11.17 19.89 5.64
CA ARG A 300 10.06 20.23 6.54
C ARG A 300 9.98 19.28 7.73
N PHE A 301 10.39 18.01 7.52
CA PHE A 301 10.30 16.95 8.51
C PHE A 301 11.68 16.47 9.00
N ALA A 302 12.61 16.20 8.09
CA ALA A 302 13.91 15.62 8.43
C ALA A 302 14.74 16.48 9.41
N ASP A 303 14.68 17.81 9.28
CA ASP A 303 15.42 18.75 10.16
C ASP A 303 14.88 18.79 11.60
N ALA A 304 13.68 18.31 11.82
CA ALA A 304 13.08 18.26 13.14
C ALA A 304 13.65 17.10 14.00
N TYR A 305 14.29 16.11 13.37
CA TYR A 305 14.87 14.96 14.07
C TYR A 305 16.22 15.34 14.69
N LYS A 306 16.17 15.70 15.97
CA LYS A 306 17.35 15.93 16.84
C LYS A 306 17.67 14.63 17.56
N ASN A 307 18.90 14.54 18.12
CA ASN A 307 19.31 13.36 18.89
C ASN A 307 18.33 13.11 20.04
N PRO A 308 17.73 11.93 20.14
CA PRO A 308 16.80 11.60 21.21
C PRO A 308 17.50 11.40 22.56
N GLU A 309 16.71 11.41 23.64
CA GLU A 309 17.21 11.28 25.01
C GLU A 309 17.89 9.92 25.30
N ASP A 310 17.62 8.89 24.50
CA ASP A 310 18.23 7.56 24.61
C ASP A 310 19.70 7.52 24.10
N GLY A 311 20.25 8.67 23.71
CA GLY A 311 21.62 8.78 23.23
C GLY A 311 21.82 8.35 21.77
N HIS A 312 20.77 7.98 21.06
CA HIS A 312 20.86 7.62 19.63
C HIS A 312 21.35 8.80 18.79
N LYS A 313 22.26 8.53 17.88
CA LYS A 313 22.77 9.52 16.92
C LYS A 313 22.18 9.24 15.55
N TRP A 314 21.28 10.09 15.11
CA TRP A 314 20.67 9.99 13.79
C TRP A 314 21.73 10.09 12.68
N SER A 315 21.86 9.05 11.89
CA SER A 315 22.54 9.14 10.60
C SER A 315 21.74 9.99 9.61
N ARG A 316 22.37 10.43 8.53
CA ARG A 316 21.68 11.17 7.46
C ARG A 316 20.55 10.33 6.85
N THR A 317 20.80 9.06 6.56
CA THR A 317 19.81 8.12 6.00
C THR A 317 18.60 7.95 6.91
N GLU A 318 18.82 7.83 8.23
CA GLU A 318 17.72 7.73 9.19
C GLU A 318 16.87 8.99 9.25
N LYS A 319 17.48 10.19 9.17
CA LYS A 319 16.74 11.45 9.11
C LYS A 319 15.88 11.54 7.85
N HIS A 320 16.40 11.13 6.70
CA HIS A 320 15.62 11.08 5.46
C HIS A 320 14.46 10.12 5.58
N TYR A 321 14.70 8.93 6.10
CA TYR A 321 13.66 7.92 6.35
C TYR A 321 12.58 8.44 7.31
N SER A 322 12.99 9.07 8.41
CA SER A 322 12.06 9.69 9.36
C SER A 322 11.23 10.81 8.73
N GLY A 323 11.83 11.58 7.83
CA GLY A 323 11.13 12.58 7.04
C GLY A 323 10.07 11.97 6.10
N LEU A 324 10.38 10.82 5.48
CA LEU A 324 9.40 10.07 4.68
C LEU A 324 8.24 9.56 5.53
N ILE A 325 8.50 9.06 6.76
CA ILE A 325 7.47 8.63 7.71
C ILE A 325 6.52 9.78 8.06
N GLU A 326 7.05 10.96 8.41
CA GLU A 326 6.19 12.11 8.74
C GLU A 326 5.42 12.63 7.53
N GLY A 327 6.03 12.65 6.35
CA GLY A 327 5.35 13.02 5.11
C GLY A 327 4.19 12.08 4.79
N MET A 328 4.37 10.78 5.03
CA MET A 328 3.34 9.75 4.88
C MET A 328 2.23 9.94 5.94
N ASP A 329 2.59 10.15 7.21
CA ASP A 329 1.61 10.41 8.28
C ASP A 329 0.81 11.70 8.02
N LYS A 330 1.46 12.76 7.51
CA LYS A 330 0.77 13.96 7.06
C LYS A 330 -0.25 13.65 5.96
N SER A 331 0.13 12.84 4.97
CA SER A 331 -0.77 12.40 3.90
C SER A 331 -2.03 11.71 4.46
N LEU A 332 -1.84 10.79 5.40
CA LEU A 332 -2.95 10.14 6.11
C LEU A 332 -3.85 11.19 6.80
N GLY A 333 -3.24 12.15 7.47
CA GLY A 333 -3.94 13.27 8.13
C GLY A 333 -4.75 14.13 7.17
N ASP A 334 -4.20 14.46 6.00
CA ASP A 334 -4.86 15.27 4.97
C ASP A 334 -6.08 14.52 4.38
N ILE A 335 -5.98 13.22 4.13
CA ILE A 335 -7.10 12.38 3.68
C ILE A 335 -8.18 12.30 4.77
N MET A 336 -7.80 12.04 6.03
CA MET A 336 -8.75 12.02 7.15
C MET A 336 -9.43 13.37 7.34
N LYS A 337 -8.71 14.47 7.13
CA LYS A 337 -9.25 15.83 7.17
C LYS A 337 -10.28 16.04 6.06
N TYR A 338 -9.96 15.67 4.82
CA TYR A 338 -10.89 15.75 3.69
C TYR A 338 -12.18 14.97 3.96
N LEU A 339 -12.09 13.74 4.46
CA LEU A 339 -13.27 12.95 4.80
C LEU A 339 -14.16 13.64 5.83
N ARG A 340 -13.57 14.26 6.85
CA ARG A 340 -14.29 14.96 7.91
C ARG A 340 -14.95 16.24 7.40
N GLU A 341 -14.24 17.05 6.61
CA GLU A 341 -14.74 18.31 6.05
C GLU A 341 -15.92 18.09 5.10
N HIS A 342 -15.97 16.93 4.46
CA HIS A 342 -17.07 16.55 3.56
C HIS A 342 -18.08 15.58 4.19
N HIS A 343 -18.03 15.35 5.50
CA HIS A 343 -18.93 14.45 6.25
C HIS A 343 -18.95 13.01 5.71
N LEU A 344 -17.83 12.54 5.14
CA LEU A 344 -17.68 11.20 4.57
C LEU A 344 -17.13 10.18 5.58
N GLU A 345 -16.53 10.61 6.68
CA GLU A 345 -15.84 9.78 7.66
C GLU A 345 -16.71 8.65 8.22
N LYS A 346 -18.00 8.96 8.52
CA LYS A 346 -18.94 7.98 9.10
C LYS A 346 -19.34 6.87 8.13
N ASN A 347 -19.14 7.08 6.83
CA ASN A 347 -19.47 6.10 5.78
C ASN A 347 -18.23 5.70 4.98
N THR A 348 -17.06 5.70 5.60
CA THR A 348 -15.80 5.30 4.96
C THR A 348 -15.09 4.24 5.79
N VAL A 349 -14.70 3.14 5.15
CA VAL A 349 -13.74 2.18 5.68
C VAL A 349 -12.35 2.64 5.29
N LEU A 350 -11.48 2.88 6.26
CA LEU A 350 -10.08 3.24 6.04
C LEU A 350 -9.19 2.13 6.60
N VAL A 351 -8.44 1.49 5.72
CA VAL A 351 -7.44 0.46 6.03
C VAL A 351 -6.07 1.06 5.81
N PHE A 352 -5.30 1.20 6.87
CA PHE A 352 -3.87 1.54 6.83
C PHE A 352 -3.05 0.28 6.96
N MET A 353 -2.06 0.07 6.08
CA MET A 353 -1.14 -1.07 6.14
C MET A 353 0.14 -0.84 5.34
N SER A 354 1.17 -1.67 5.57
CA SER A 354 2.36 -1.77 4.72
C SER A 354 2.25 -2.94 3.74
N ASP A 355 3.05 -2.93 2.69
CA ASP A 355 3.10 -4.04 1.72
C ASP A 355 4.14 -5.11 2.07
N ASN A 356 5.13 -4.79 2.89
CA ASN A 356 6.12 -5.70 3.45
C ASN A 356 6.85 -5.03 4.62
N GLY A 357 7.66 -5.78 5.34
CA GLY A 357 8.47 -5.26 6.44
C GLY A 357 9.47 -4.21 6.03
N GLY A 358 9.94 -3.44 6.99
CA GLY A 358 10.88 -2.34 6.79
C GLY A 358 12.24 -2.80 6.25
N LEU A 359 12.89 -1.90 5.49
CA LEU A 359 14.24 -2.14 5.00
C LEU A 359 15.24 -2.26 6.16
N ALA A 360 15.84 -3.43 6.33
CA ALA A 360 16.93 -3.70 7.26
C ALA A 360 18.28 -3.49 6.55
N ILE A 361 18.59 -2.25 6.18
CA ILE A 361 19.85 -1.91 5.50
C ILE A 361 20.85 -1.27 6.46
N SER A 362 22.12 -1.57 6.24
CA SER A 362 23.24 -0.92 6.94
C SER A 362 23.15 0.62 6.81
N GLY A 363 23.25 1.33 7.93
CA GLY A 363 23.18 2.79 7.99
C GLY A 363 21.78 3.37 8.23
N ARG A 364 20.75 2.56 8.31
CA ARG A 364 19.41 3.00 8.74
C ARG A 364 19.22 2.82 10.26
N LEU A 365 19.47 1.72 10.78
CA LEU A 365 19.62 1.29 12.17
C LEU A 365 20.49 0.06 12.03
N GLY A 366 21.37 -0.29 12.90
CA GLY A 366 22.08 -1.57 12.77
C GLY A 366 21.08 -2.66 12.36
N ASN A 367 21.46 -3.59 11.49
CA ASN A 367 20.57 -4.60 10.91
C ASN A 367 19.63 -5.28 11.92
N GLU A 368 20.04 -5.36 13.19
CA GLU A 368 19.29 -5.98 14.29
C GLU A 368 18.21 -5.05 14.88
N GLU A 369 18.29 -3.74 14.67
CA GLU A 369 17.37 -2.77 15.25
C GLU A 369 16.24 -2.33 14.32
N ALA A 370 16.41 -2.46 13.01
CA ALA A 370 15.54 -1.86 12.00
C ALA A 370 14.07 -2.31 12.08
N ASN A 371 13.79 -3.51 12.56
CA ASN A 371 12.44 -4.04 12.75
C ASN A 371 12.20 -4.55 14.17
N TYR A 372 12.98 -4.07 15.15
CA TYR A 372 12.88 -4.50 16.53
C TYR A 372 11.43 -4.47 17.06
N PRO A 373 10.95 -5.51 17.77
CA PRO A 373 11.65 -6.70 18.24
C PRO A 373 11.69 -7.88 17.27
N LEU A 374 11.26 -7.69 16.05
CA LEU A 374 11.16 -8.74 15.04
C LEU A 374 12.51 -8.98 14.36
N SER A 375 12.75 -10.22 13.94
CA SER A 375 13.99 -10.61 13.29
C SER A 375 13.96 -10.29 11.79
N PHE A 376 15.06 -9.80 11.24
CA PHE A 376 15.24 -9.46 9.83
C PHE A 376 14.33 -8.31 9.35
N GLY A 377 14.04 -8.26 8.04
CA GLY A 377 13.24 -7.23 7.39
C GLY A 377 12.87 -7.62 5.97
N LYS A 378 12.53 -6.64 5.14
CA LYS A 378 12.16 -6.82 3.73
C LYS A 378 12.99 -7.87 3.03
N GLY A 379 12.35 -8.76 2.27
CA GLY A 379 12.99 -9.86 1.55
C GLY A 379 13.16 -11.14 2.36
N SER A 380 12.91 -11.10 3.68
CA SER A 380 12.96 -12.27 4.55
C SER A 380 11.56 -12.79 4.88
N CYS A 381 11.41 -14.11 4.93
CA CYS A 381 10.18 -14.76 5.42
C CYS A 381 10.09 -14.79 6.97
N MET A 382 11.03 -14.16 7.68
CA MET A 382 10.95 -13.97 9.14
C MET A 382 9.99 -12.83 9.49
N GLU A 383 9.58 -12.77 10.75
CA GLU A 383 8.58 -11.81 11.24
C GLU A 383 8.84 -10.36 10.81
N GLY A 384 10.09 -9.89 10.85
CA GLY A 384 10.44 -8.52 10.43
C GLY A 384 10.25 -8.24 8.94
N GLY A 385 10.15 -9.29 8.10
CA GLY A 385 9.90 -9.13 6.67
C GLY A 385 8.44 -9.22 6.25
N ILE A 386 7.60 -9.84 7.09
CA ILE A 386 6.21 -10.18 6.72
C ILE A 386 5.15 -9.64 7.67
N ARG A 387 5.50 -9.24 8.91
CA ARG A 387 4.55 -8.68 9.88
C ARG A 387 4.46 -7.17 9.73
N GLU A 388 3.23 -6.67 9.55
CA GLU A 388 2.94 -5.32 9.08
C GLU A 388 2.19 -4.48 10.10
N PRO A 389 2.42 -3.15 10.14
CA PRO A 389 1.52 -2.25 10.83
C PRO A 389 0.17 -2.23 10.11
N MET A 390 -0.93 -2.52 10.82
CA MET A 390 -2.27 -2.46 10.24
C MET A 390 -3.26 -1.84 11.23
N ILE A 391 -4.02 -0.84 10.74
CA ILE A 391 -5.10 -0.19 11.48
C ILE A 391 -6.33 -0.13 10.56
N VAL A 392 -7.48 -0.54 11.08
CA VAL A 392 -8.76 -0.44 10.35
C VAL A 392 -9.71 0.44 11.13
N SER A 393 -10.17 1.51 10.50
CA SER A 393 -11.30 2.32 10.98
C SER A 393 -12.53 2.04 10.12
N TRP A 394 -13.52 1.41 10.71
CA TRP A 394 -14.82 1.13 10.09
C TRP A 394 -15.93 1.54 11.06
N PRO A 395 -16.46 2.74 10.93
CA PRO A 395 -17.48 3.25 11.84
C PRO A 395 -18.69 2.32 11.97
N GLY A 396 -19.09 2.04 13.21
CA GLY A 396 -20.16 1.08 13.51
C GLY A 396 -19.77 -0.40 13.46
N VAL A 397 -18.53 -0.73 13.06
CA VAL A 397 -18.00 -2.11 13.00
C VAL A 397 -16.77 -2.27 13.90
N THR A 398 -15.74 -1.45 13.71
CA THR A 398 -14.54 -1.47 14.58
C THR A 398 -14.74 -0.59 15.80
N LYS A 399 -14.31 -1.07 16.97
CA LYS A 399 -14.30 -0.29 18.20
C LYS A 399 -13.05 0.59 18.23
N GLY A 400 -13.22 1.91 18.36
CA GLY A 400 -12.11 2.86 18.47
C GLY A 400 -11.18 2.53 19.64
N GLY A 401 -9.87 2.59 19.41
CA GLY A 401 -8.83 2.31 20.40
C GLY A 401 -8.68 0.82 20.77
N SER A 402 -9.39 -0.08 20.09
CA SER A 402 -9.28 -1.52 20.36
C SER A 402 -8.07 -2.14 19.65
N ARG A 403 -7.67 -3.32 20.13
CA ARG A 403 -6.57 -4.14 19.59
C ARG A 403 -7.07 -5.53 19.27
N CYS A 404 -6.56 -6.11 18.18
CA CYS A 404 -6.89 -7.46 17.73
C CYS A 404 -5.60 -8.24 17.49
N ALA A 405 -5.44 -9.37 18.16
CA ALA A 405 -4.32 -10.29 18.01
C ALA A 405 -4.70 -11.54 17.18
N VAL A 406 -5.86 -11.53 16.53
CA VAL A 406 -6.19 -12.58 15.57
C VAL A 406 -5.35 -12.35 14.31
N PRO A 407 -4.57 -13.34 13.86
CA PRO A 407 -3.78 -13.19 12.64
C PRO A 407 -4.64 -12.89 11.42
N VAL A 408 -4.23 -11.88 10.66
CA VAL A 408 -4.83 -11.52 9.38
C VAL A 408 -3.74 -11.45 8.31
N ALA A 409 -4.08 -11.71 7.06
CA ALA A 409 -3.13 -11.65 5.96
C ALA A 409 -3.70 -10.90 4.75
N VAL A 410 -2.82 -10.37 3.91
CA VAL A 410 -3.18 -9.69 2.65
C VAL A 410 -3.82 -10.63 1.61
N SER A 411 -3.77 -11.92 1.87
CA SER A 411 -4.37 -12.97 1.04
C SER A 411 -5.11 -13.96 1.93
N TYR A 412 -6.05 -14.67 1.32
CA TYR A 412 -6.69 -15.83 1.93
C TYR A 412 -6.41 -17.08 1.08
N THR A 413 -6.35 -18.21 1.72
CA THR A 413 -6.12 -19.52 1.08
C THR A 413 -7.45 -20.20 0.78
#